data_b7864056262beb80fdb552dd5afed0d0
#
_entry.id   b7864056262beb80fdb552dd5afed0d0
#
_cell.length_a   1.000
_cell.length_b   1.000
_cell.length_c   1.000
_cell.angle_alpha   90.00
_cell.angle_beta   90.00
_cell.angle_gamma   90.00
#
_symmetry.space_group_name_H-M   'P 1'
#
loop_
_entity.id
_entity.type
_entity.pdbx_description
1 polymer ?
#
loop_
_entity_poly.entity_id
_entity_poly.type
_entity_poly.pdbx_seq_one_letter_code
_entity_poly.pdbx_strand_id
1 'polypeptide(L)'
;MLTRRHLIRWFLTLPFLSSFPFPVRETRAEPSKPPGNEVGRSIGEFFKGEELVCEIGLWLFKRVALGKLSFKEMEKKGHYMATLQAETLGVLGWIARYRVDTYRSIMVEMDGGKRLRALSFEEDVKIGNKLRRKSHLFDYQKRKWIQVRRRKDGTMERTEEEIPPGMVYDDFITASYNFRYGVYGEIERGRTYTVATFPRKGSTRYEVRVAAKEEEEKRRKLEKSKGGKEYYLKLFLDPEITHSKEGLIEGWLSKELYPTEGTIKDVILFGDVKGTLIKNSRG
;
A
#
# COMPACT_ATOMS: atom_id res chain seq x y z
N MET A 1 -23.71 -10.81 -47.99
CA MET A 1 -24.49 -9.63 -47.61
C MET A 1 -25.74 -10.09 -46.90
N LEU A 2 -25.78 -10.13 -45.59
CA LEU A 2 -27.00 -10.23 -44.80
C LEU A 2 -26.75 -9.67 -43.43
N THR A 3 -27.46 -8.64 -43.14
CA THR A 3 -27.41 -7.67 -42.06
C THR A 3 -27.89 -8.24 -40.74
N ARG A 4 -27.24 -7.78 -39.68
CA ARG A 4 -27.72 -7.84 -38.28
C ARG A 4 -29.06 -7.18 -38.15
N ARG A 5 -30.03 -7.85 -37.52
CA ARG A 5 -31.09 -7.35 -36.63
C ARG A 5 -32.13 -8.43 -36.38
N HIS A 6 -32.63 -8.45 -35.15
CA HIS A 6 -33.76 -9.21 -34.57
C HIS A 6 -33.39 -10.49 -33.84
N LEU A 7 -33.37 -10.34 -32.49
CA LEU A 7 -34.25 -11.13 -31.63
C LEU A 7 -34.26 -10.50 -30.24
N ILE A 8 -35.26 -9.65 -30.06
CA ILE A 8 -35.77 -9.17 -28.79
C ILE A 8 -37.05 -9.96 -28.51
N ARG A 9 -37.23 -10.26 -27.24
CA ARG A 9 -38.49 -10.69 -26.60
C ARG A 9 -38.74 -12.19 -26.54
N TRP A 10 -38.66 -12.72 -25.33
CA TRP A 10 -39.87 -13.31 -24.69
C TRP A 10 -39.78 -13.16 -23.19
N PHE A 11 -40.89 -12.70 -22.70
CA PHE A 11 -41.28 -12.26 -21.38
C PHE A 11 -41.82 -13.40 -20.53
N LEU A 12 -41.88 -13.15 -19.21
CA LEU A 12 -42.87 -13.58 -18.20
C LEU A 12 -42.65 -14.99 -17.65
N THR A 13 -42.65 -15.25 -16.34
CA THR A 13 -43.45 -14.80 -15.21
C THR A 13 -42.88 -15.36 -13.92
N LEU A 14 -43.05 -14.61 -12.85
CA LEU A 14 -42.84 -14.98 -11.45
C LEU A 14 -43.68 -16.20 -10.99
N PRO A 15 -43.33 -16.88 -9.88
CA PRO A 15 -43.95 -16.40 -8.66
C PRO A 15 -43.02 -16.33 -7.41
N PHE A 16 -43.38 -15.41 -6.57
CA PHE A 16 -43.15 -15.26 -5.15
C PHE A 16 -43.04 -16.60 -4.38
N LEU A 17 -41.96 -16.76 -3.57
CA LEU A 17 -42.04 -17.61 -2.39
C LEU A 17 -41.12 -17.07 -1.28
N SER A 18 -41.83 -16.47 -0.33
CA SER A 18 -41.62 -16.43 1.12
C SER A 18 -40.20 -16.41 1.70
N SER A 19 -39.92 -15.25 2.27
CA SER A 19 -39.00 -14.94 3.36
C SER A 19 -39.00 -16.00 4.48
N PHE A 20 -37.86 -16.66 4.65
CA PHE A 20 -37.45 -17.19 5.95
C PHE A 20 -36.28 -16.39 6.46
N PRO A 21 -36.38 -15.76 7.64
CA PRO A 21 -35.23 -15.15 8.28
C PRO A 21 -34.38 -16.25 8.93
N PHE A 22 -33.26 -16.59 8.32
CA PHE A 22 -32.22 -17.33 9.05
C PHE A 22 -31.60 -16.37 10.06
N PRO A 23 -31.53 -16.72 11.34
CA PRO A 23 -30.78 -15.94 12.30
C PRO A 23 -29.31 -16.04 11.94
N VAL A 24 -28.74 -14.93 11.45
CA VAL A 24 -27.29 -14.75 11.35
C VAL A 24 -26.79 -14.72 12.80
N ARG A 25 -26.25 -15.84 13.24
CA ARG A 25 -25.49 -15.92 14.50
C ARG A 25 -24.18 -15.18 14.26
N GLU A 26 -24.17 -13.91 14.65
CA GLU A 26 -22.93 -13.15 14.76
C GLU A 26 -22.03 -13.86 15.78
N THR A 27 -21.15 -14.71 15.31
CA THR A 27 -19.97 -15.11 16.09
C THR A 27 -19.06 -13.90 16.15
N ARG A 28 -19.25 -13.10 17.21
CA ARG A 28 -18.35 -12.02 17.60
C ARG A 28 -16.99 -12.67 17.91
N ALA A 29 -16.12 -12.71 16.90
CA ALA A 29 -14.72 -13.05 17.12
C ALA A 29 -14.17 -11.97 18.06
N GLU A 30 -13.56 -12.38 19.18
CA GLU A 30 -12.87 -11.43 20.05
C GLU A 30 -11.83 -10.66 19.23
N PRO A 31 -11.85 -9.32 19.28
CA PRO A 31 -10.88 -8.52 18.56
C PRO A 31 -9.49 -8.83 19.12
N SER A 32 -8.60 -9.33 18.27
CA SER A 32 -7.21 -9.46 18.63
C SER A 32 -6.63 -8.06 18.82
N LYS A 33 -6.31 -7.71 20.05
CA LYS A 33 -5.70 -6.44 20.42
C LYS A 33 -4.48 -6.17 19.52
N PRO A 34 -4.39 -5.02 18.83
CA PRO A 34 -3.21 -4.75 18.00
C PRO A 34 -1.96 -4.71 18.89
N PRO A 35 -0.83 -5.27 18.44
CA PRO A 35 0.42 -5.28 19.23
C PRO A 35 0.95 -3.87 19.57
N GLY A 36 0.48 -2.82 18.90
CA GLY A 36 0.81 -1.42 19.22
C GLY A 36 0.22 -0.89 20.53
N ASN A 37 -0.76 -1.61 21.13
CA ASN A 37 -1.32 -1.26 22.45
C ASN A 37 -0.58 -1.89 23.65
N GLU A 38 0.55 -2.52 23.43
CA GLU A 38 1.44 -2.85 24.53
C GLU A 38 2.04 -1.56 25.09
N VAL A 39 1.36 -1.06 26.12
CA VAL A 39 1.85 -0.08 27.09
C VAL A 39 2.55 1.15 26.49
N GLY A 40 1.77 2.10 25.97
CA GLY A 40 2.17 3.50 25.97
C GLY A 40 3.26 3.95 24.99
N ARG A 41 3.71 3.11 24.06
CA ARG A 41 4.68 3.52 23.04
C ARG A 41 4.01 4.35 21.96
N SER A 42 4.64 5.46 21.56
CA SER A 42 4.20 6.22 20.39
C SER A 42 4.42 5.40 19.11
N ILE A 43 3.72 5.76 18.03
CA ILE A 43 3.86 5.11 16.73
C ILE A 43 5.30 5.17 16.21
N GLY A 44 5.99 6.29 16.43
CA GLY A 44 7.38 6.46 16.03
C GLY A 44 8.33 5.56 16.83
N GLU A 45 8.14 5.48 18.14
CA GLU A 45 8.92 4.57 19.00
C GLU A 45 8.65 3.10 18.66
N PHE A 46 7.42 2.76 18.28
CA PHE A 46 7.05 1.39 17.89
C PHE A 46 7.77 0.94 16.62
N PHE A 47 7.95 1.83 15.63
CA PHE A 47 8.62 1.49 14.37
C PHE A 47 10.08 1.94 14.27
N LYS A 48 10.60 2.66 15.25
CA LYS A 48 11.97 3.16 15.24
C LYS A 48 12.97 2.02 14.99
N GLY A 49 13.87 2.22 14.04
CA GLY A 49 14.87 1.23 13.65
C GLY A 49 14.35 0.06 12.81
N GLU A 50 13.07 0.09 12.38
CA GLU A 50 12.57 -0.95 11.50
C GLU A 50 13.33 -0.98 10.18
N GLU A 51 13.85 -2.16 9.82
CA GLU A 51 14.39 -2.47 8.51
C GLU A 51 13.77 -3.76 7.98
N LEU A 52 13.20 -3.68 6.78
CA LEU A 52 12.62 -4.82 6.07
C LEU A 52 13.35 -4.99 4.74
N VAL A 53 13.80 -6.20 4.44
CA VAL A 53 14.41 -6.52 3.14
C VAL A 53 13.56 -7.59 2.47
N CYS A 54 13.15 -7.30 1.24
CA CYS A 54 12.33 -8.19 0.42
C CYS A 54 13.08 -8.60 -0.83
N GLU A 55 13.03 -9.88 -1.15
CA GLU A 55 13.41 -10.40 -2.45
C GLU A 55 12.24 -10.26 -3.41
N ILE A 56 12.49 -9.70 -4.60
CA ILE A 56 11.47 -9.50 -5.63
C ILE A 56 11.71 -10.48 -6.76
N GLY A 57 10.68 -11.20 -7.14
CA GLY A 57 10.67 -12.17 -8.21
C GLY A 57 9.62 -11.84 -9.27
N LEU A 58 9.86 -12.31 -10.48
CA LEU A 58 8.97 -12.23 -11.63
C LEU A 58 8.77 -13.63 -12.17
N TRP A 59 7.53 -14.11 -12.22
CA TRP A 59 7.19 -15.36 -12.88
C TRP A 59 8.13 -16.52 -12.52
N LEU A 60 9.00 -16.96 -13.44
CA LEU A 60 10.00 -18.01 -13.20
C LEU A 60 11.34 -17.50 -12.65
N PHE A 61 11.54 -16.17 -12.66
CA PHE A 61 12.78 -15.56 -12.21
C PHE A 61 12.67 -15.17 -10.74
N LYS A 62 13.41 -15.86 -9.90
CA LYS A 62 13.59 -15.48 -8.49
C LYS A 62 14.65 -14.38 -8.41
N ARG A 63 14.51 -13.49 -7.43
CA ARG A 63 15.50 -12.47 -7.09
C ARG A 63 15.95 -11.59 -8.27
N VAL A 64 14.97 -11.00 -8.95
CA VAL A 64 15.22 -10.05 -10.04
C VAL A 64 15.46 -8.63 -9.52
N ALA A 65 15.04 -8.36 -8.28
CA ALA A 65 15.29 -7.11 -7.58
C ALA A 65 15.30 -7.33 -6.07
N LEU A 66 15.82 -6.35 -5.34
CA LEU A 66 15.73 -6.23 -3.88
C LEU A 66 14.93 -5.00 -3.53
N GLY A 67 14.04 -5.14 -2.55
CA GLY A 67 13.34 -4.05 -1.90
C GLY A 67 13.85 -3.87 -0.47
N LYS A 68 14.09 -2.63 -0.05
CA LYS A 68 14.43 -2.29 1.33
C LYS A 68 13.51 -1.18 1.81
N LEU A 69 12.82 -1.42 2.93
CA LEU A 69 12.07 -0.40 3.67
C LEU A 69 12.79 -0.14 4.98
N SER A 70 13.02 1.12 5.32
CA SER A 70 13.61 1.53 6.60
C SER A 70 12.81 2.67 7.21
N PHE A 71 12.76 2.71 8.56
CA PHE A 71 12.12 3.76 9.34
C PHE A 71 13.10 4.29 10.38
N LYS A 72 13.39 5.60 10.35
CA LYS A 72 14.39 6.24 11.21
C LYS A 72 13.84 7.51 11.82
N GLU A 73 14.17 7.75 13.09
CA GLU A 73 13.98 9.05 13.71
C GLU A 73 14.96 10.06 13.12
N MET A 74 14.50 11.28 12.91
CA MET A 74 15.31 12.41 12.46
C MET A 74 15.91 13.15 13.68
N GLU A 75 16.84 14.09 13.45
CA GLU A 75 17.42 14.92 14.52
C GLU A 75 16.34 15.67 15.30
N LYS A 76 15.31 16.16 14.62
CA LYS A 76 14.17 16.79 15.26
C LYS A 76 13.26 15.72 15.86
N LYS A 77 13.16 15.71 17.20
CA LYS A 77 12.32 14.77 17.95
C LYS A 77 10.88 14.72 17.43
N GLY A 78 10.31 13.52 17.37
CA GLY A 78 8.97 13.27 16.87
C GLY A 78 8.83 13.40 15.34
N HIS A 79 9.95 13.57 14.63
CA HIS A 79 9.99 13.54 13.16
C HIS A 79 10.70 12.26 12.71
N TYR A 80 10.14 11.63 11.70
CA TYR A 80 10.62 10.35 11.19
C TYR A 80 10.75 10.39 9.68
N MET A 81 11.68 9.61 9.16
CA MET A 81 11.83 9.37 7.73
C MET A 81 11.73 7.89 7.46
N ALA A 82 10.81 7.53 6.58
CA ALA A 82 10.76 6.18 6.01
C ALA A 82 11.22 6.20 4.56
N THR A 83 12.05 5.24 4.19
CA THR A 83 12.58 5.10 2.83
C THR A 83 12.31 3.70 2.32
N LEU A 84 11.58 3.61 1.21
CA LEU A 84 11.41 2.39 0.41
C LEU A 84 12.29 2.51 -0.83
N GLN A 85 13.23 1.58 -1.00
CA GLN A 85 14.07 1.49 -2.18
C GLN A 85 13.90 0.13 -2.83
N ALA A 86 13.75 0.08 -4.14
CA ALA A 86 13.77 -1.14 -4.93
C ALA A 86 14.82 -1.00 -6.03
N GLU A 87 15.69 -2.02 -6.17
CA GLU A 87 16.74 -2.04 -7.18
C GLU A 87 16.73 -3.33 -7.98
N THR A 88 16.83 -3.23 -9.29
CA THR A 88 16.88 -4.39 -10.19
C THR A 88 18.28 -5.00 -10.21
N LEU A 89 18.34 -6.34 -10.27
CA LEU A 89 19.56 -7.12 -10.15
C LEU A 89 19.83 -8.00 -11.39
N GLY A 90 21.08 -8.43 -11.52
CA GLY A 90 21.50 -9.45 -12.49
C GLY A 90 21.21 -9.05 -13.94
N VAL A 91 20.88 -10.05 -14.77
CA VAL A 91 20.60 -9.88 -16.20
C VAL A 91 19.37 -8.97 -16.43
N LEU A 92 18.33 -9.13 -15.61
CA LEU A 92 17.16 -8.24 -15.69
C LEU A 92 17.50 -6.81 -15.25
N GLY A 93 18.43 -6.65 -14.29
CA GLY A 93 18.99 -5.34 -13.94
C GLY A 93 19.68 -4.69 -15.13
N TRP A 94 20.48 -5.44 -15.88
CA TRP A 94 21.13 -4.94 -17.09
C TRP A 94 20.10 -4.52 -18.16
N ILE A 95 19.08 -5.34 -18.44
CA ILE A 95 18.00 -5.01 -19.38
C ILE A 95 17.23 -3.77 -18.92
N ALA A 96 16.92 -3.66 -17.61
CA ALA A 96 16.26 -2.51 -17.01
C ALA A 96 17.20 -1.32 -16.78
N ARG A 97 18.46 -1.38 -17.24
CA ARG A 97 19.50 -0.38 -17.04
C ARG A 97 19.74 -0.08 -15.55
N TYR A 98 19.75 -1.10 -14.71
CA TYR A 98 19.92 -1.00 -13.25
C TYR A 98 18.99 0.06 -12.66
N ARG A 99 17.68 -0.15 -12.88
CA ARG A 99 16.64 0.72 -12.36
C ARG A 99 16.64 0.68 -10.83
N VAL A 100 16.61 1.88 -10.25
CA VAL A 100 16.45 2.08 -8.81
C VAL A 100 15.29 3.04 -8.59
N ASP A 101 14.28 2.57 -7.87
CA ASP A 101 13.14 3.38 -7.44
C ASP A 101 13.31 3.65 -5.94
N THR A 102 13.28 4.91 -5.55
CA THR A 102 13.39 5.33 -4.16
C THR A 102 12.22 6.24 -3.81
N TYR A 103 11.49 5.87 -2.77
CA TYR A 103 10.40 6.64 -2.19
C TYR A 103 10.77 7.01 -0.77
N ARG A 104 10.59 8.30 -0.41
CA ARG A 104 10.85 8.78 0.95
C ARG A 104 9.64 9.54 1.45
N SER A 105 9.22 9.21 2.67
CA SER A 105 8.22 9.97 3.40
C SER A 105 8.85 10.58 4.64
N ILE A 106 8.71 11.89 4.80
CA ILE A 106 9.03 12.60 6.04
C ILE A 106 7.73 12.84 6.78
N MET A 107 7.69 12.40 8.03
CA MET A 107 6.49 12.36 8.84
C MET A 107 6.73 13.00 10.21
N VAL A 108 5.65 13.46 10.82
CA VAL A 108 5.64 13.93 12.20
C VAL A 108 4.58 13.18 13.01
N GLU A 109 4.90 12.90 14.26
CA GLU A 109 3.92 12.38 15.22
C GLU A 109 2.86 13.40 15.54
N MET A 110 1.62 12.95 15.60
CA MET A 110 0.43 13.70 15.95
C MET A 110 -0.38 12.97 17.02
N ASP A 111 -1.36 13.64 17.59
CA ASP A 111 -2.34 13.08 18.52
C ASP A 111 -1.67 12.36 19.71
N GLY A 112 -0.62 12.96 20.26
CA GLY A 112 0.13 12.37 21.38
C GLY A 112 0.89 11.10 21.01
N GLY A 113 1.39 11.01 19.76
CA GLY A 113 2.15 9.86 19.26
C GLY A 113 1.28 8.72 18.75
N LYS A 114 -0.02 8.94 18.52
CA LYS A 114 -0.96 7.90 18.05
C LYS A 114 -1.08 7.84 16.53
N ARG A 115 -0.55 8.83 15.79
CA ARG A 115 -0.63 8.93 14.35
C ARG A 115 0.64 9.54 13.75
N LEU A 116 1.04 9.09 12.57
CA LEU A 116 1.99 9.78 11.71
C LEU A 116 1.23 10.63 10.69
N ARG A 117 1.73 11.84 10.44
CA ARG A 117 1.25 12.73 9.39
C ARG A 117 2.38 13.04 8.43
N ALA A 118 2.17 12.80 7.15
CA ALA A 118 3.14 13.13 6.11
C ALA A 118 3.36 14.65 6.04
N LEU A 119 4.61 15.07 5.97
CA LEU A 119 5.05 16.44 5.70
C LEU A 119 5.55 16.57 4.27
N SER A 120 6.24 15.55 3.77
CA SER A 120 6.68 15.47 2.38
C SER A 120 6.76 14.02 1.93
N PHE A 121 6.59 13.83 0.62
CA PHE A 121 6.78 12.56 -0.04
C PHE A 121 7.57 12.76 -1.33
N GLU A 122 8.65 12.00 -1.51
CA GLU A 122 9.55 12.08 -2.66
C GLU A 122 9.56 10.78 -3.44
N GLU A 123 9.57 10.91 -4.76
CA GLU A 123 9.65 9.82 -5.72
C GLU A 123 10.87 10.03 -6.62
N ASP A 124 11.90 9.23 -6.46
CA ASP A 124 13.11 9.22 -7.27
C ASP A 124 13.17 7.93 -8.09
N VAL A 125 13.14 8.04 -9.41
CA VAL A 125 13.28 6.90 -10.33
C VAL A 125 14.52 7.10 -11.18
N LYS A 126 15.54 6.27 -10.94
CA LYS A 126 16.78 6.25 -11.69
C LYS A 126 16.77 5.08 -12.67
N ILE A 127 17.03 5.36 -13.95
CA ILE A 127 17.16 4.36 -15.02
C ILE A 127 18.44 4.67 -15.80
N GLY A 128 19.51 3.90 -15.58
CA GLY A 128 20.84 4.24 -16.08
C GLY A 128 21.26 5.63 -15.55
N ASN A 129 21.58 6.53 -16.44
CA ASN A 129 22.00 7.91 -16.10
C ASN A 129 20.83 8.90 -15.98
N LYS A 130 19.59 8.45 -16.20
CA LYS A 130 18.40 9.32 -16.14
C LYS A 130 17.77 9.25 -14.76
N LEU A 131 17.63 10.40 -14.10
CA LEU A 131 16.92 10.57 -12.84
C LEU A 131 15.65 11.36 -13.08
N ARG A 132 14.51 10.79 -12.67
CA ARG A 132 13.22 11.49 -12.57
C ARG A 132 12.94 11.72 -11.11
N ARG A 133 12.68 12.96 -10.74
CA ARG A 133 12.34 13.34 -9.37
C ARG A 133 11.00 14.04 -9.34
N LYS A 134 10.18 13.67 -8.35
CA LYS A 134 8.91 14.29 -8.05
C LYS A 134 8.78 14.41 -6.54
N SER A 135 8.42 15.57 -6.05
CA SER A 135 8.28 15.82 -4.62
C SER A 135 6.89 16.38 -4.34
N HIS A 136 6.30 15.97 -3.24
CA HIS A 136 5.03 16.43 -2.71
C HIS A 136 5.28 17.01 -1.32
N LEU A 137 4.84 18.23 -1.09
CA LEU A 137 4.95 18.93 0.21
C LEU A 137 3.53 19.20 0.72
N PHE A 138 3.29 18.95 1.99
CA PHE A 138 1.99 19.13 2.63
C PHE A 138 2.09 20.23 3.70
N ASP A 139 1.70 21.45 3.35
CA ASP A 139 1.60 22.59 4.27
C ASP A 139 0.18 22.65 4.84
N TYR A 140 -0.03 21.98 5.97
CA TYR A 140 -1.35 21.93 6.63
C TYR A 140 -1.74 23.25 7.29
N GLN A 141 -0.77 24.11 7.63
CA GLN A 141 -1.07 25.43 8.19
C GLN A 141 -1.67 26.35 7.11
N LYS A 142 -1.07 26.34 5.93
CA LYS A 142 -1.57 27.08 4.76
C LYS A 142 -2.60 26.30 3.96
N ARG A 143 -2.87 25.05 4.36
CA ARG A 143 -3.76 24.14 3.63
C ARG A 143 -3.38 23.99 2.16
N LYS A 144 -2.11 23.79 1.90
CA LYS A 144 -1.58 23.63 0.54
C LYS A 144 -0.86 22.31 0.35
N TRP A 145 -1.20 21.62 -0.72
CA TRP A 145 -0.41 20.54 -1.28
C TRP A 145 0.35 21.08 -2.47
N ILE A 146 1.66 20.90 -2.45
CA ILE A 146 2.56 21.46 -3.46
C ILE A 146 3.28 20.27 -4.11
N GLN A 147 3.15 20.14 -5.43
CA GLN A 147 3.91 19.18 -6.21
C GLN A 147 5.00 19.91 -6.98
N VAL A 148 6.23 19.39 -6.90
CA VAL A 148 7.39 19.85 -7.67
C VAL A 148 7.93 18.70 -8.50
N ARG A 149 8.08 18.89 -9.80
CA ARG A 149 8.68 17.90 -10.69
C ARG A 149 9.66 18.55 -11.67
N ARG A 150 10.71 17.82 -12.02
CA ARG A 150 11.63 18.22 -13.08
C ARG A 150 11.11 17.76 -14.44
N ARG A 151 10.92 18.68 -15.36
CA ARG A 151 10.57 18.39 -16.76
C ARG A 151 11.75 17.80 -17.53
N LYS A 152 11.49 17.27 -18.74
CA LYS A 152 12.52 16.69 -19.62
C LYS A 152 13.54 17.74 -20.09
N ASP A 153 13.13 18.98 -20.25
CA ASP A 153 13.97 20.13 -20.61
C ASP A 153 14.83 20.66 -19.46
N GLY A 154 14.68 20.09 -18.27
CA GLY A 154 15.41 20.48 -17.06
C GLY A 154 14.72 21.54 -16.22
N THR A 155 13.65 22.16 -16.70
CA THR A 155 12.87 23.15 -15.94
C THR A 155 12.12 22.51 -14.79
N MET A 156 11.89 23.29 -13.72
CA MET A 156 11.09 22.85 -12.57
C MET A 156 9.65 23.29 -12.77
N GLU A 157 8.74 22.35 -12.71
CA GLU A 157 7.30 22.61 -12.70
C GLU A 157 6.79 22.49 -11.28
N ARG A 158 6.05 23.50 -10.83
CA ARG A 158 5.42 23.56 -9.52
C ARG A 158 3.92 23.76 -9.70
N THR A 159 3.14 22.91 -9.06
CA THR A 159 1.68 23.05 -8.93
C THR A 159 1.29 23.11 -7.47
N GLU A 160 0.26 23.87 -7.15
CA GLU A 160 -0.27 24.01 -5.80
C GLU A 160 -1.78 23.77 -5.85
N GLU A 161 -2.27 22.99 -4.91
CA GLU A 161 -3.70 22.73 -4.71
C GLU A 161 -4.07 22.91 -3.25
N GLU A 162 -5.33 23.20 -2.97
CA GLU A 162 -5.83 23.36 -1.62
C GLU A 162 -6.08 21.99 -0.98
N ILE A 163 -5.64 21.80 0.27
CA ILE A 163 -6.01 20.68 1.10
C ILE A 163 -7.36 21.02 1.75
N PRO A 164 -8.43 20.24 1.52
CA PRO A 164 -9.73 20.50 2.13
C PRO A 164 -9.65 20.59 3.66
N PRO A 165 -10.51 21.40 4.31
CA PRO A 165 -10.54 21.51 5.78
C PRO A 165 -10.68 20.15 6.45
N GLY A 166 -9.89 19.90 7.51
CA GLY A 166 -9.92 18.65 8.24
C GLY A 166 -9.32 17.43 7.52
N MET A 167 -8.89 17.59 6.26
CA MET A 167 -8.26 16.51 5.50
C MET A 167 -6.78 16.38 5.86
N VAL A 168 -6.34 15.15 6.08
CA VAL A 168 -4.92 14.77 6.19
C VAL A 168 -4.63 13.78 5.09
N TYR A 169 -3.64 14.08 4.27
CA TYR A 169 -3.19 13.18 3.22
C TYR A 169 -2.09 12.27 3.73
N ASP A 170 -2.27 10.98 3.54
CA ASP A 170 -1.22 9.99 3.75
C ASP A 170 -0.69 9.52 2.39
N ASP A 171 0.62 9.59 2.19
CA ASP A 171 1.26 8.83 1.11
C ASP A 171 1.24 7.33 1.45
N PHE A 172 1.54 6.47 0.49
CA PHE A 172 1.38 5.03 0.69
C PHE A 172 2.33 4.45 1.77
N ILE A 173 3.48 5.09 2.02
CA ILE A 173 4.40 4.68 3.10
C ILE A 173 3.81 5.08 4.45
N THR A 174 3.40 6.34 4.62
CA THR A 174 2.73 6.83 5.83
C THR A 174 1.46 6.02 6.11
N ALA A 175 0.65 5.76 5.08
CA ALA A 175 -0.55 4.94 5.18
C ALA A 175 -0.26 3.52 5.69
N SER A 176 0.84 2.90 5.21
CA SER A 176 1.26 1.57 5.64
C SER A 176 1.63 1.52 7.13
N TYR A 177 2.39 2.49 7.64
CA TYR A 177 2.73 2.59 9.06
C TYR A 177 1.51 2.88 9.92
N ASN A 178 0.67 3.84 9.52
CA ASN A 178 -0.58 4.18 10.21
C ASN A 178 -1.53 2.97 10.27
N PHE A 179 -1.69 2.22 9.17
CA PHE A 179 -2.51 1.03 9.13
C PHE A 179 -2.01 -0.06 10.07
N ARG A 180 -0.71 -0.35 10.03
CA ARG A 180 -0.08 -1.36 10.88
C ARG A 180 -0.13 -1.01 12.37
N TYR A 181 -0.16 0.28 12.71
CA TYR A 181 -0.31 0.75 14.10
C TYR A 181 -1.77 0.76 14.57
N GLY A 182 -2.73 0.68 13.65
CA GLY A 182 -4.17 0.71 13.96
C GLY A 182 -4.79 2.10 13.99
N VAL A 183 -4.18 3.10 13.32
CA VAL A 183 -4.69 4.48 13.26
C VAL A 183 -6.09 4.55 12.64
N TYR A 184 -6.40 3.66 11.70
CA TYR A 184 -7.71 3.59 11.04
C TYR A 184 -8.67 2.62 11.73
N GLY A 185 -8.32 2.13 12.92
CA GLY A 185 -9.00 1.10 13.69
C GLY A 185 -8.23 -0.21 13.75
N GLU A 186 -8.68 -1.12 14.61
CA GLU A 186 -8.10 -2.47 14.71
C GLU A 186 -8.19 -3.23 13.40
N ILE A 187 -7.20 -4.09 13.12
CA ILE A 187 -7.20 -4.92 11.91
C ILE A 187 -8.20 -6.05 12.09
N GLU A 188 -9.34 -5.93 11.44
CA GLU A 188 -10.45 -6.88 11.52
C GLU A 188 -10.66 -7.60 10.19
N ARG A 189 -10.83 -8.93 10.26
CA ARG A 189 -11.15 -9.76 9.08
C ARG A 189 -12.48 -9.37 8.46
N GLY A 190 -12.52 -9.27 7.14
CA GLY A 190 -13.71 -8.87 6.39
C GLY A 190 -13.92 -7.35 6.29
N ARG A 191 -13.09 -6.54 6.98
CA ARG A 191 -13.21 -5.08 6.98
C ARG A 191 -12.43 -4.43 5.86
N THR A 192 -12.98 -3.33 5.34
CA THR A 192 -12.32 -2.42 4.38
C THR A 192 -12.02 -1.10 5.05
N TYR A 193 -10.79 -0.63 4.87
CA TYR A 193 -10.30 0.66 5.38
C TYR A 193 -10.05 1.58 4.21
N THR A 194 -10.48 2.82 4.35
CA THR A 194 -10.27 3.87 3.34
C THR A 194 -9.33 4.92 3.92
N VAL A 195 -8.26 5.20 3.19
CA VAL A 195 -7.21 6.15 3.58
C VAL A 195 -7.17 7.29 2.59
N ALA A 196 -7.34 8.52 3.07
CA ALA A 196 -7.24 9.70 2.21
C ALA A 196 -5.80 9.92 1.74
N THR A 197 -5.64 10.18 0.45
CA THR A 197 -4.35 10.53 -0.16
C THR A 197 -4.48 11.78 -1.03
N PHE A 198 -3.35 12.40 -1.35
CA PHE A 198 -3.36 13.53 -2.29
C PHE A 198 -3.77 13.07 -3.69
N PRO A 199 -4.44 13.94 -4.47
CA PRO A 199 -5.01 13.58 -5.77
C PRO A 199 -3.96 13.04 -6.75
N ARG A 200 -4.25 11.88 -7.36
CA ARG A 200 -3.49 11.29 -8.45
C ARG A 200 -4.47 10.80 -9.49
N LYS A 201 -4.42 11.28 -10.72
CA LYS A 201 -5.22 10.83 -11.87
C LYS A 201 -6.65 10.35 -11.54
N GLY A 202 -7.32 11.06 -10.63
CA GLY A 202 -8.69 10.76 -10.23
C GLY A 202 -8.84 9.92 -8.96
N SER A 203 -7.77 9.36 -8.40
CA SER A 203 -7.82 8.73 -7.08
C SER A 203 -7.44 9.71 -5.98
N THR A 204 -8.26 9.76 -4.92
CA THR A 204 -8.01 10.57 -3.71
C THR A 204 -7.96 9.71 -2.46
N ARG A 205 -7.93 8.39 -2.63
CA ARG A 205 -7.94 7.42 -1.53
C ARG A 205 -7.23 6.13 -1.91
N TYR A 206 -6.70 5.45 -0.90
CA TYR A 206 -6.32 4.06 -0.95
C TYR A 206 -7.38 3.22 -0.25
N GLU A 207 -7.54 1.98 -0.67
CA GLU A 207 -8.38 1.01 0.03
C GLU A 207 -7.53 -0.18 0.47
N VAL A 208 -7.72 -0.59 1.73
CA VAL A 208 -7.10 -1.79 2.31
C VAL A 208 -8.21 -2.69 2.77
N ARG A 209 -8.39 -3.82 2.11
CA ARG A 209 -9.36 -4.84 2.50
C ARG A 209 -8.63 -5.98 3.20
N VAL A 210 -9.03 -6.28 4.42
CA VAL A 210 -8.61 -7.47 5.16
C VAL A 210 -9.56 -8.60 4.77
N ALA A 211 -9.02 -9.71 4.28
CA ALA A 211 -9.81 -10.84 3.86
C ALA A 211 -10.61 -11.46 5.03
N ALA A 212 -11.76 -12.03 4.74
CA ALA A 212 -12.47 -12.88 5.68
C ALA A 212 -11.70 -14.19 5.92
N LYS A 213 -11.98 -14.86 7.04
CA LYS A 213 -11.24 -16.07 7.44
C LYS A 213 -11.30 -17.18 6.37
N GLU A 214 -12.45 -17.34 5.75
CA GLU A 214 -12.66 -18.33 4.70
C GLU A 214 -11.81 -18.05 3.45
N GLU A 215 -11.67 -16.77 3.10
CA GLU A 215 -10.81 -16.34 1.98
C GLU A 215 -9.33 -16.56 2.30
N GLU A 216 -8.90 -16.24 3.54
CA GLU A 216 -7.54 -16.53 4.03
C GLU A 216 -7.22 -18.03 3.97
N GLU A 217 -8.12 -18.88 4.46
CA GLU A 217 -7.93 -20.32 4.47
C GLU A 217 -7.85 -20.89 3.05
N LYS A 218 -8.72 -20.44 2.15
CA LYS A 218 -8.66 -20.79 0.73
C LYS A 218 -7.32 -20.40 0.12
N ARG A 219 -6.85 -19.20 0.41
CA ARG A 219 -5.57 -18.68 -0.11
C ARG A 219 -4.38 -19.46 0.44
N ARG A 220 -4.37 -19.79 1.76
CA ARG A 220 -3.32 -20.63 2.38
C ARG A 220 -3.20 -22.00 1.73
N LYS A 221 -4.34 -22.64 1.43
CA LYS A 221 -4.36 -23.94 0.72
C LYS A 221 -3.77 -23.84 -0.68
N LEU A 222 -4.14 -22.82 -1.44
CA LEU A 222 -3.62 -22.60 -2.79
C LEU A 222 -2.11 -22.34 -2.81
N GLU A 223 -1.61 -21.55 -1.88
CA GLU A 223 -0.19 -21.18 -1.81
C GLU A 223 0.69 -22.26 -1.15
N LYS A 224 0.10 -23.33 -0.59
CA LYS A 224 0.81 -24.32 0.23
C LYS A 224 1.65 -23.64 1.34
N SER A 225 1.09 -22.59 1.93
CA SER A 225 1.79 -21.67 2.83
C SER A 225 2.24 -22.38 4.10
N LYS A 226 3.52 -22.22 4.43
CA LYS A 226 4.09 -22.51 5.75
C LYS A 226 3.92 -21.28 6.64
N GLY A 227 3.75 -21.41 7.93
CA GLY A 227 3.40 -20.41 8.95
C GLY A 227 3.95 -18.96 8.81
N GLY A 228 3.66 -18.09 9.77
CA GLY A 228 4.11 -16.69 9.77
C GLY A 228 3.20 -15.71 9.02
N LYS A 229 2.09 -16.19 8.46
CA LYS A 229 1.08 -15.38 7.75
C LYS A 229 -0.18 -15.31 8.62
N GLU A 230 -0.58 -14.11 9.04
CA GLU A 230 -1.77 -13.93 9.89
C GLU A 230 -2.94 -13.34 9.12
N TYR A 231 -2.78 -12.17 8.51
CA TYR A 231 -3.83 -11.47 7.78
C TYR A 231 -3.53 -11.44 6.29
N TYR A 232 -4.50 -11.82 5.46
CA TYR A 232 -4.44 -11.63 4.02
C TYR A 232 -5.08 -10.31 3.64
N LEU A 233 -4.35 -9.48 2.91
CA LEU A 233 -4.76 -8.13 2.54
C LEU A 233 -4.86 -7.97 1.03
N LYS A 234 -5.81 -7.12 0.60
CA LYS A 234 -5.89 -6.56 -0.74
C LYS A 234 -5.81 -5.05 -0.63
N LEU A 235 -4.79 -4.46 -1.23
CA LEU A 235 -4.57 -3.03 -1.26
C LEU A 235 -4.86 -2.53 -2.67
N PHE A 236 -5.66 -1.48 -2.76
CA PHE A 236 -5.96 -0.80 -4.01
C PHE A 236 -5.29 0.57 -3.96
N LEU A 237 -4.19 0.70 -4.69
CA LEU A 237 -3.42 1.92 -4.85
C LEU A 237 -3.67 2.52 -6.23
N ASP A 238 -3.17 3.75 -6.45
CA ASP A 238 -3.14 4.32 -7.79
C ASP A 238 -2.27 3.43 -8.71
N PRO A 239 -2.77 3.02 -9.89
CA PRO A 239 -2.02 2.26 -10.89
C PRO A 239 -0.67 2.88 -11.30
N GLU A 240 -0.50 4.19 -11.16
CA GLU A 240 0.80 4.82 -11.40
C GLU A 240 1.88 4.42 -10.38
N ILE A 241 1.48 4.17 -9.12
CA ILE A 241 2.42 3.75 -8.06
C ILE A 241 2.90 2.34 -8.34
N THR A 242 1.99 1.46 -8.71
CA THR A 242 2.26 0.04 -8.90
C THR A 242 2.74 -0.30 -10.30
N HIS A 243 2.61 0.64 -11.26
CA HIS A 243 2.81 0.39 -12.68
C HIS A 243 2.00 -0.81 -13.20
N SER A 244 0.81 -1.02 -12.65
CA SER A 244 -0.09 -2.12 -12.97
C SER A 244 -1.40 -1.63 -13.58
N LYS A 245 -2.25 -2.55 -14.04
CA LYS A 245 -3.52 -2.18 -14.66
C LYS A 245 -4.53 -1.62 -13.65
N GLU A 246 -4.62 -2.24 -12.48
CA GLU A 246 -5.67 -1.96 -11.48
C GLU A 246 -5.14 -1.40 -10.16
N GLY A 247 -3.83 -1.33 -9.97
CA GLY A 247 -3.25 -0.89 -8.70
C GLY A 247 -3.41 -1.91 -7.57
N LEU A 248 -3.78 -3.16 -7.87
CA LEU A 248 -4.01 -4.19 -6.88
C LEU A 248 -2.71 -4.80 -6.37
N ILE A 249 -2.53 -4.78 -5.06
CA ILE A 249 -1.51 -5.54 -4.34
C ILE A 249 -2.21 -6.51 -3.41
N GLU A 250 -1.89 -7.79 -3.53
CA GLU A 250 -2.30 -8.83 -2.60
C GLU A 250 -1.13 -9.23 -1.71
N GLY A 251 -1.34 -9.44 -0.42
CA GLY A 251 -0.22 -9.78 0.46
C GLY A 251 -0.63 -10.28 1.83
N TRP A 252 0.38 -10.68 2.59
CA TRP A 252 0.23 -11.20 3.93
C TRP A 252 0.95 -10.33 4.95
N LEU A 253 0.31 -10.11 6.10
CA LEU A 253 0.97 -9.63 7.31
C LEU A 253 1.20 -10.80 8.27
N SER A 254 2.30 -10.75 9.01
CA SER A 254 2.51 -11.63 10.16
C SER A 254 1.67 -11.16 11.35
N LYS A 255 1.71 -11.94 12.44
CA LYS A 255 1.09 -11.56 13.71
C LYS A 255 1.71 -10.28 14.30
N GLU A 256 3.00 -10.08 14.09
CA GLU A 256 3.76 -8.88 14.49
C GLU A 256 3.59 -7.72 13.49
N LEU A 257 2.69 -7.88 12.50
CA LEU A 257 2.35 -6.91 11.48
C LEU A 257 3.49 -6.56 10.51
N TYR A 258 4.43 -7.49 10.29
CA TYR A 258 5.37 -7.38 9.18
C TYR A 258 4.72 -7.81 7.87
N PRO A 259 4.92 -7.07 6.76
CA PRO A 259 4.53 -7.55 5.42
C PRO A 259 5.45 -8.71 5.02
N THR A 260 4.96 -9.93 5.04
CA THR A 260 5.75 -11.15 4.78
C THR A 260 5.84 -11.49 3.31
N GLU A 261 4.75 -11.29 2.59
CA GLU A 261 4.67 -11.46 1.14
C GLU A 261 3.73 -10.42 0.54
N GLY A 262 4.03 -9.98 -0.67
CA GLY A 262 3.16 -9.11 -1.46
C GLY A 262 3.28 -9.45 -2.94
N THR A 263 2.17 -9.37 -3.66
CA THR A 263 2.12 -9.56 -5.11
C THR A 263 1.42 -8.36 -5.73
N ILE A 264 2.14 -7.58 -6.53
CA ILE A 264 1.54 -6.57 -7.38
C ILE A 264 0.96 -7.30 -8.59
N LYS A 265 -0.35 -7.19 -8.79
CA LYS A 265 -1.06 -7.87 -9.86
C LYS A 265 -0.94 -7.12 -11.18
N ASP A 266 -0.79 -7.86 -12.27
CA ASP A 266 -0.86 -7.34 -13.64
C ASP A 266 0.04 -6.11 -13.91
N VAL A 267 1.29 -6.15 -13.42
CA VAL A 267 2.29 -5.12 -13.74
C VAL A 267 2.51 -5.09 -15.24
N ILE A 268 2.45 -3.90 -15.84
CA ILE A 268 2.57 -3.69 -17.29
C ILE A 268 3.88 -4.28 -17.78
N LEU A 269 3.82 -5.15 -18.79
CA LEU A 269 4.92 -5.91 -19.41
C LEU A 269 5.48 -7.08 -18.58
N PHE A 270 5.17 -7.18 -17.28
CA PHE A 270 5.81 -8.16 -16.39
C PHE A 270 4.84 -9.17 -15.77
N GLY A 271 3.52 -8.92 -15.83
CA GLY A 271 2.54 -9.73 -15.12
C GLY A 271 2.64 -9.57 -13.60
N ASP A 272 2.45 -10.65 -12.86
CA ASP A 272 2.50 -10.61 -11.40
C ASP A 272 3.95 -10.48 -10.88
N VAL A 273 4.18 -9.45 -10.05
CA VAL A 273 5.47 -9.20 -9.39
C VAL A 273 5.35 -9.54 -7.93
N LYS A 274 6.10 -10.53 -7.47
CA LYS A 274 6.05 -11.02 -6.09
C LYS A 274 7.24 -10.55 -5.27
N GLY A 275 6.97 -9.95 -4.10
CA GLY A 275 7.94 -9.65 -3.06
C GLY A 275 7.80 -10.63 -1.89
N THR A 276 8.91 -11.09 -1.34
CA THR A 276 8.95 -11.96 -0.16
C THR A 276 9.94 -11.39 0.84
N LEU A 277 9.51 -11.22 2.08
CA LEU A 277 10.36 -10.76 3.17
C LEU A 277 11.44 -11.80 3.47
N ILE A 278 12.72 -11.40 3.41
CA ILE A 278 13.87 -12.27 3.69
C ILE A 278 14.62 -11.84 4.95
N LYS A 279 14.45 -10.58 5.38
CA LYS A 279 15.04 -10.06 6.61
C LYS A 279 14.14 -8.98 7.18
N ASN A 280 13.96 -9.01 8.49
CA ASN A 280 13.29 -7.97 9.26
C ASN A 280 14.04 -7.73 10.57
N SER A 281 14.06 -6.47 10.99
CA SER A 281 14.50 -6.05 12.33
C SER A 281 13.66 -4.86 12.76
N ARG A 282 13.49 -4.70 14.06
CA ARG A 282 12.89 -3.53 14.69
C ARG A 282 13.73 -3.21 15.91
N GLY A 283 14.11 -1.94 16.08
CA GLY A 283 14.98 -1.50 17.16
C GLY A 283 14.34 -1.56 18.55
#